data_d02bf5d663a13bd790e61fa0a4344cdc
#
_entry.id   d02bf5d663a13bd790e61fa0a4344cdc
#
_cell.length_a   1.000
_cell.length_b   1.000
_cell.length_c   1.000
_cell.angle_alpha   90.00
_cell.angle_beta   90.00
_cell.angle_gamma   90.00
#
_symmetry.space_group_name_H-M   'P 1'
#
loop_
_entity.id
_entity.type
_entity.pdbx_description
1 polymer ?
#
loop_
_entity_poly.entity_id
_entity_poly.type
_entity_poly.pdbx_seq_one_letter_code
_entity_poly.pdbx_strand_id
1 'polypeptide(L)'
;KILSRMIKLAIAIAVLILLWCLPSSVYGIDGLGIIQQRVIAIFGFAILMWVFEAIPAWTTSMAVVGLLLFATSDSSFWFFEKGLDAADMATQVSYKDILHCFADPIIMLFIGGFILAIAATKSGLDVTLARILLKPFGKQSRFVLLGFIMVTAVFSMFLSNTATAAMMLTFLTPVLRSLPADGKGKIALALSIPIAANV
;
A
#
# COMPACT_ATOMS: atom_id res chain seq x y z
N LYS A 1 -10.43 -21.01 5.10
CA LYS A 1 -10.13 -19.61 4.68
C LYS A 1 -10.76 -18.58 5.64
N ILE A 2 -12.04 -18.70 6.04
CA ILE A 2 -12.72 -17.76 6.96
C ILE A 2 -12.04 -17.79 8.34
N LEU A 3 -11.81 -18.97 8.91
CA LEU A 3 -11.17 -19.15 10.22
C LEU A 3 -9.77 -18.49 10.25
N SER A 4 -8.98 -18.66 9.22
CA SER A 4 -7.65 -18.03 9.12
C SER A 4 -7.74 -16.49 9.11
N ARG A 5 -8.72 -15.91 8.43
CA ARG A 5 -8.96 -14.46 8.43
C ARG A 5 -9.40 -13.95 9.81
N MET A 6 -10.27 -14.69 10.48
CA MET A 6 -10.72 -14.34 11.83
C MET A 6 -9.58 -14.39 12.85
N ILE A 7 -8.70 -15.39 12.75
CA ILE A 7 -7.51 -15.49 13.61
C ILE A 7 -6.57 -14.29 13.40
N LYS A 8 -6.29 -13.93 12.14
CA LYS A 8 -5.46 -12.77 11.80
C LYS A 8 -6.04 -11.46 12.34
N LEU A 9 -7.35 -11.27 12.18
CA LEU A 9 -8.06 -10.11 12.73
C LEU A 9 -8.01 -10.09 14.26
N ALA A 10 -8.24 -11.24 14.91
CA ALA A 10 -8.17 -11.35 16.36
C ALA A 10 -6.76 -11.03 16.89
N ILE A 11 -5.71 -11.47 16.21
CA ILE A 11 -4.32 -11.14 16.56
C ILE A 11 -4.09 -9.63 16.46
N ALA A 12 -4.52 -8.98 15.36
CA ALA A 12 -4.35 -7.54 15.17
C ALA A 12 -5.09 -6.73 16.24
N ILE A 13 -6.31 -7.14 16.60
CA ILE A 13 -7.09 -6.50 17.68
C ILE A 13 -6.44 -6.75 19.04
N ALA A 14 -5.95 -7.96 19.29
CA ALA A 14 -5.26 -8.28 20.55
C ALA A 14 -3.99 -7.43 20.72
N VAL A 15 -3.22 -7.22 19.65
CA VAL A 15 -2.04 -6.34 19.67
C VAL A 15 -2.44 -4.89 19.88
N LEU A 16 -3.52 -4.41 19.25
CA LEU A 16 -4.06 -3.07 19.50
C LEU A 16 -4.38 -2.87 20.98
N ILE A 17 -5.13 -3.80 21.58
CA ILE A 17 -5.52 -3.72 22.99
C ILE A 17 -4.29 -3.83 23.90
N LEU A 18 -3.35 -4.73 23.59
CA LEU A 18 -2.12 -4.89 24.33
C LEU A 18 -1.31 -3.58 24.34
N LEU A 19 -1.03 -3.01 23.17
CA LEU A 19 -0.30 -1.75 23.06
C LEU A 19 -1.06 -0.58 23.71
N TRP A 20 -2.37 -0.59 23.70
CA TRP A 20 -3.19 0.43 24.33
C TRP A 20 -3.14 0.38 25.85
N CYS A 21 -3.08 -0.82 26.43
CA CYS A 21 -3.11 -1.03 27.88
C CYS A 21 -1.72 -1.08 28.54
N LEU A 22 -0.65 -1.16 27.75
CA LEU A 22 0.72 -1.18 28.29
C LEU A 22 1.06 0.16 28.98
N PRO A 23 1.74 0.14 30.12
CA PRO A 23 2.20 1.39 30.75
C PRO A 23 3.25 2.07 29.84
N SER A 24 3.23 3.41 29.81
CA SER A 24 4.14 4.22 28.97
C SER A 24 5.63 3.92 29.21
N SER A 25 5.99 3.50 30.44
CA SER A 25 7.35 3.12 30.79
C SER A 25 7.93 1.96 29.97
N VAL A 26 7.08 1.08 29.42
CA VAL A 26 7.52 -0.08 28.62
C VAL A 26 8.02 0.33 27.24
N TYR A 27 7.56 1.49 26.74
CA TYR A 27 7.97 2.00 25.41
C TYR A 27 9.40 2.56 25.40
N GLY A 28 10.01 2.80 26.56
CA GLY A 28 11.36 3.35 26.65
C GLY A 28 11.49 4.78 26.09
N ILE A 29 10.38 5.49 25.96
CA ILE A 29 10.31 6.87 25.47
C ILE A 29 9.92 7.76 26.65
N ASP A 30 10.84 8.62 27.07
CA ASP A 30 10.61 9.57 28.14
C ASP A 30 9.56 10.61 27.71
N GLY A 31 8.53 10.83 28.56
CA GLY A 31 7.49 11.81 28.29
C GLY A 31 6.42 11.36 27.28
N LEU A 32 6.29 10.06 27.02
CA LEU A 32 5.23 9.54 26.16
C LEU A 32 3.84 9.75 26.78
N GLY A 33 3.04 10.64 26.18
CA GLY A 33 1.67 10.91 26.58
C GLY A 33 0.68 9.81 26.15
N ILE A 34 -0.49 9.79 26.79
CA ILE A 34 -1.54 8.80 26.51
C ILE A 34 -2.01 8.87 25.05
N ILE A 35 -2.16 10.06 24.48
CA ILE A 35 -2.58 10.24 23.09
C ILE A 35 -1.56 9.65 22.11
N GLN A 36 -0.26 9.91 22.34
CA GLN A 36 0.82 9.38 21.52
C GLN A 36 0.88 7.84 21.59
N GLN A 37 0.66 7.27 22.77
CA GLN A 37 0.58 5.82 22.96
C GLN A 37 -0.58 5.21 22.15
N ARG A 38 -1.76 5.85 22.15
CA ARG A 38 -2.91 5.42 21.36
C ARG A 38 -2.59 5.44 19.85
N VAL A 39 -1.91 6.48 19.38
CA VAL A 39 -1.45 6.56 17.97
C VAL A 39 -0.51 5.41 17.63
N ILE A 40 0.46 5.08 18.51
CA ILE A 40 1.36 3.94 18.31
C ILE A 40 0.57 2.61 18.25
N ALA A 41 -0.41 2.42 19.12
CA ALA A 41 -1.26 1.23 19.13
C ALA A 41 -2.07 1.10 17.84
N ILE A 42 -2.67 2.19 17.35
CA ILE A 42 -3.41 2.24 16.09
C ILE A 42 -2.48 1.98 14.90
N PHE A 43 -1.26 2.53 14.91
CA PHE A 43 -0.26 2.30 13.89
C PHE A 43 0.16 0.82 13.82
N GLY A 44 0.43 0.20 14.98
CA GLY A 44 0.71 -1.24 15.06
C GLY A 44 -0.42 -2.10 14.51
N PHE A 45 -1.66 -1.75 14.83
CA PHE A 45 -2.85 -2.39 14.26
C PHE A 45 -2.89 -2.25 12.73
N ALA A 46 -2.66 -1.05 12.20
CA ALA A 46 -2.68 -0.79 10.77
C ALA A 46 -1.65 -1.64 10.02
N ILE A 47 -0.40 -1.71 10.53
CA ILE A 47 0.67 -2.53 9.93
C ILE A 47 0.24 -4.00 9.87
N LEU A 48 -0.24 -4.55 11.00
CA LEU A 48 -0.65 -5.96 11.04
C LEU A 48 -1.81 -6.25 10.09
N MET A 49 -2.78 -5.35 9.99
CA MET A 49 -3.92 -5.52 9.10
C MET A 49 -3.52 -5.50 7.62
N TRP A 50 -2.58 -4.62 7.23
CA TRP A 50 -2.06 -4.55 5.86
C TRP A 50 -1.18 -5.75 5.52
N VAL A 51 -0.32 -6.20 6.44
CA VAL A 51 0.55 -7.37 6.24
C VAL A 51 -0.27 -8.67 6.18
N PHE A 52 -1.29 -8.79 7.02
CA PHE A 52 -2.12 -10.00 7.06
C PHE A 52 -3.16 -10.07 5.94
N GLU A 53 -3.49 -8.94 5.33
CA GLU A 53 -4.55 -8.84 4.30
C GLU A 53 -5.87 -9.54 4.73
N ALA A 54 -6.21 -9.42 6.02
CA ALA A 54 -7.38 -10.07 6.59
C ALA A 54 -8.69 -9.50 6.03
N ILE A 55 -8.71 -8.17 5.82
CA ILE A 55 -9.78 -7.39 5.20
C ILE A 55 -9.18 -6.52 4.07
N PRO A 56 -10.01 -5.99 3.16
CA PRO A 56 -9.53 -5.09 2.12
C PRO A 56 -8.79 -3.88 2.68
N ALA A 57 -7.71 -3.45 2.01
CA ALA A 57 -6.86 -2.36 2.49
C ALA A 57 -7.63 -1.06 2.75
N TRP A 58 -8.61 -0.71 1.90
CA TRP A 58 -9.45 0.47 2.09
C TRP A 58 -10.29 0.40 3.37
N THR A 59 -10.78 -0.79 3.76
CA THR A 59 -11.52 -0.99 5.02
C THR A 59 -10.60 -0.77 6.22
N THR A 60 -9.35 -1.26 6.16
CA THR A 60 -8.34 -1.01 7.18
C THR A 60 -8.06 0.48 7.32
N SER A 61 -7.87 1.20 6.20
CA SER A 61 -7.62 2.64 6.22
C SER A 61 -8.78 3.42 6.84
N MET A 62 -10.03 3.08 6.49
CA MET A 62 -11.22 3.70 7.11
C MET A 62 -11.32 3.40 8.60
N ALA A 63 -10.99 2.17 9.03
CA ALA A 63 -10.96 1.80 10.44
C ALA A 63 -9.88 2.59 11.21
N VAL A 64 -8.71 2.79 10.63
CA VAL A 64 -7.62 3.59 11.22
C VAL A 64 -8.05 5.04 11.39
N VAL A 65 -8.63 5.66 10.35
CA VAL A 65 -9.15 7.05 10.44
C VAL A 65 -10.24 7.15 11.52
N GLY A 66 -11.16 6.18 11.57
CA GLY A 66 -12.20 6.13 12.59
C GLY A 66 -11.62 6.01 14.00
N LEU A 67 -10.64 5.13 14.23
CA LEU A 67 -9.97 4.98 15.52
C LEU A 67 -9.24 6.26 15.93
N LEU A 68 -8.55 6.93 14.99
CA LEU A 68 -7.90 8.21 15.28
C LEU A 68 -8.93 9.29 15.67
N LEU A 69 -10.02 9.42 14.91
CA LEU A 69 -11.08 10.38 15.22
C LEU A 69 -11.71 10.17 16.59
N PHE A 70 -12.03 8.91 16.93
CA PHE A 70 -12.77 8.62 18.16
C PHE A 70 -11.89 8.57 19.40
N ALA A 71 -10.61 8.29 19.27
CA ALA A 71 -9.74 8.01 20.41
C ALA A 71 -8.63 9.03 20.64
N THR A 72 -8.28 9.86 19.65
CA THR A 72 -7.13 10.78 19.74
C THR A 72 -7.45 12.22 19.36
N SER A 73 -8.65 12.49 18.79
CA SER A 73 -8.99 13.84 18.35
C SER A 73 -9.53 14.71 19.50
N ASP A 74 -9.53 16.01 19.24
CA ASP A 74 -10.19 17.05 20.08
C ASP A 74 -11.72 16.91 20.17
N SER A 75 -12.30 16.02 19.37
CA SER A 75 -13.72 15.65 19.36
C SER A 75 -13.91 14.16 19.66
N SER A 76 -13.03 13.59 20.48
CA SER A 76 -13.07 12.19 20.89
C SER A 76 -14.30 11.88 21.74
N PHE A 77 -14.66 10.60 21.85
CA PHE A 77 -15.74 10.20 22.75
C PHE A 77 -15.38 10.46 24.21
N TRP A 78 -16.32 10.99 24.99
CA TRP A 78 -16.18 11.36 26.40
C TRP A 78 -15.53 10.29 27.29
N PHE A 79 -15.70 9.01 26.98
CA PHE A 79 -15.10 7.93 27.77
C PHE A 79 -13.60 7.75 27.50
N PHE A 80 -13.10 8.18 26.33
CA PHE A 80 -11.67 8.23 26.02
C PHE A 80 -10.98 9.47 26.61
N GLU A 81 -11.73 10.50 26.94
CA GLU A 81 -11.21 11.70 27.61
C GLU A 81 -11.02 11.51 29.11
N LYS A 82 -11.73 10.54 29.70
CA LYS A 82 -11.57 10.20 31.11
C LYS A 82 -10.15 9.71 31.38
N GLY A 83 -9.45 10.46 32.26
CA GLY A 83 -8.07 10.13 32.66
C GLY A 83 -6.99 10.79 31.83
N LEU A 84 -7.33 11.70 30.92
CA LEU A 84 -6.37 12.57 30.26
C LEU A 84 -6.02 13.76 31.15
N ASP A 85 -4.73 14.01 31.30
CA ASP A 85 -4.23 15.21 31.97
C ASP A 85 -4.29 16.42 31.00
N ALA A 86 -4.12 17.64 31.55
CA ALA A 86 -4.08 18.85 30.71
C ALA A 86 -2.98 18.83 29.65
N ALA A 87 -1.86 18.16 29.92
CA ALA A 87 -0.78 17.96 28.95
C ALA A 87 -1.19 17.02 27.81
N ASP A 88 -1.89 15.92 28.11
CA ASP A 88 -2.40 14.99 27.11
C ASP A 88 -3.49 15.64 26.24
N MET A 89 -4.38 16.44 26.83
CA MET A 89 -5.39 17.20 26.08
C MET A 89 -4.75 18.20 25.10
N ALA A 90 -3.63 18.79 25.46
CA ALA A 90 -2.90 19.69 24.57
C ALA A 90 -2.22 18.97 23.38
N THR A 91 -2.06 17.64 23.44
CA THR A 91 -1.48 16.80 22.37
C THR A 91 -2.53 16.14 21.50
N GLN A 92 -3.84 16.35 21.76
CA GLN A 92 -4.92 15.87 20.90
C GLN A 92 -4.78 16.45 19.48
N VAL A 93 -5.09 15.62 18.50
CA VAL A 93 -5.06 16.01 17.08
C VAL A 93 -6.41 16.61 16.71
N SER A 94 -6.41 17.74 15.98
CA SER A 94 -7.67 18.29 15.51
C SER A 94 -8.39 17.30 14.58
N TYR A 95 -9.68 17.09 14.81
CA TYR A 95 -10.50 16.25 13.91
C TYR A 95 -10.46 16.74 12.47
N LYS A 96 -10.29 18.07 12.26
CA LYS A 96 -10.15 18.67 10.93
C LYS A 96 -8.88 18.21 10.23
N ASP A 97 -7.77 18.12 10.96
CA ASP A 97 -6.49 17.66 10.41
C ASP A 97 -6.53 16.17 10.04
N ILE A 98 -7.20 15.36 10.87
CA ILE A 98 -7.43 13.94 10.56
C ILE A 98 -8.28 13.80 9.29
N LEU A 99 -9.36 14.56 9.16
CA LEU A 99 -10.24 14.51 7.98
C LEU A 99 -9.65 15.16 6.75
N HIS A 100 -8.69 16.08 6.92
CA HIS A 100 -7.98 16.71 5.81
C HIS A 100 -7.26 15.71 4.90
N CYS A 101 -6.91 14.53 5.43
CA CYS A 101 -6.33 13.46 4.62
C CYS A 101 -7.20 13.04 3.43
N PHE A 102 -8.52 13.24 3.47
CA PHE A 102 -9.42 12.95 2.34
C PHE A 102 -9.45 14.05 1.25
N ALA A 103 -8.99 15.24 1.57
CA ALA A 103 -9.00 16.39 0.67
C ALA A 103 -7.59 16.90 0.36
N ASP A 104 -6.56 16.10 0.64
CA ASP A 104 -5.18 16.45 0.34
C ASP A 104 -4.97 16.62 -1.17
N PRO A 105 -4.29 17.70 -1.63
CA PRO A 105 -3.99 17.92 -3.06
C PRO A 105 -3.29 16.72 -3.74
N ILE A 106 -2.48 15.97 -3.00
CA ILE A 106 -1.80 14.78 -3.52
C ILE A 106 -2.81 13.69 -3.91
N ILE A 107 -3.90 13.53 -3.15
CA ILE A 107 -4.97 12.58 -3.50
C ILE A 107 -5.65 13.00 -4.80
N MET A 108 -5.90 14.30 -5.00
CA MET A 108 -6.45 14.81 -6.25
C MET A 108 -5.52 14.55 -7.44
N LEU A 109 -4.21 14.69 -7.23
CA LEU A 109 -3.21 14.33 -8.23
C LEU A 109 -3.26 12.83 -8.58
N PHE A 110 -3.36 11.94 -7.57
CA PHE A 110 -3.49 10.50 -7.81
C PHE A 110 -4.80 10.15 -8.54
N ILE A 111 -5.93 10.76 -8.18
CA ILE A 111 -7.21 10.56 -8.87
C ILE A 111 -7.08 10.94 -10.35
N GLY A 112 -6.48 12.10 -10.64
CA GLY A 112 -6.19 12.52 -12.01
C GLY A 112 -5.31 11.51 -12.76
N GLY A 113 -4.24 11.05 -12.13
CA GLY A 113 -3.35 10.01 -12.67
C GLY A 113 -4.08 8.70 -12.98
N PHE A 114 -4.94 8.23 -12.08
CA PHE A 114 -5.73 7.01 -12.30
C PHE A 114 -6.74 7.17 -13.45
N ILE A 115 -7.38 8.33 -13.60
CA ILE A 115 -8.28 8.60 -14.73
C ILE A 115 -7.49 8.53 -16.05
N LEU A 116 -6.32 9.16 -16.11
CA LEU A 116 -5.43 9.11 -17.29
C LEU A 116 -4.98 7.68 -17.58
N ALA A 117 -4.60 6.91 -16.57
CA ALA A 117 -4.20 5.51 -16.70
C ALA A 117 -5.34 4.65 -17.26
N ILE A 118 -6.56 4.81 -16.77
CA ILE A 118 -7.75 4.10 -17.27
C ILE A 118 -8.04 4.50 -18.72
N ALA A 119 -7.92 5.79 -19.06
CA ALA A 119 -8.11 6.27 -20.43
C ALA A 119 -7.05 5.67 -21.38
N ALA A 120 -5.78 5.63 -20.97
CA ALA A 120 -4.70 5.00 -21.74
C ALA A 120 -4.96 3.51 -21.99
N THR A 121 -5.39 2.78 -20.96
CA THR A 121 -5.72 1.35 -21.09
C THR A 121 -6.93 1.12 -21.99
N LYS A 122 -7.99 1.93 -21.87
CA LYS A 122 -9.19 1.81 -22.72
C LYS A 122 -8.93 2.15 -24.19
N SER A 123 -8.02 3.09 -24.45
CA SER A 123 -7.64 3.48 -25.83
C SER A 123 -6.58 2.56 -26.45
N GLY A 124 -5.97 1.64 -25.67
CA GLY A 124 -4.85 0.81 -26.12
C GLY A 124 -3.56 1.58 -26.31
N LEU A 125 -3.48 2.80 -25.79
CA LEU A 125 -2.28 3.64 -25.86
C LEU A 125 -1.13 3.02 -25.09
N ASP A 126 -1.39 2.44 -23.91
CA ASP A 126 -0.44 1.72 -23.08
C ASP A 126 0.24 0.57 -23.87
N VAL A 127 -0.57 -0.24 -24.57
CA VAL A 127 -0.08 -1.33 -25.44
C VAL A 127 0.79 -0.79 -26.58
N THR A 128 0.37 0.30 -27.19
CA THR A 128 1.10 0.93 -28.30
C THR A 128 2.44 1.49 -27.83
N LEU A 129 2.44 2.21 -26.71
CA LEU A 129 3.65 2.76 -26.08
C LEU A 129 4.63 1.67 -25.65
N ALA A 130 4.14 0.62 -25.00
CA ALA A 130 4.98 -0.52 -24.59
C ALA A 130 5.68 -1.15 -25.81
N ARG A 131 4.96 -1.34 -26.92
CA ARG A 131 5.52 -1.88 -28.15
C ARG A 131 6.58 -0.97 -28.76
N ILE A 132 6.35 0.34 -28.76
CA ILE A 132 7.31 1.34 -29.26
C ILE A 132 8.57 1.36 -28.38
N LEU A 133 8.40 1.38 -27.07
CA LEU A 133 9.48 1.45 -26.10
C LEU A 133 10.32 0.16 -26.05
N LEU A 134 9.76 -0.99 -26.37
CA LEU A 134 10.51 -2.25 -26.46
C LEU A 134 11.33 -2.38 -27.77
N LYS A 135 10.99 -1.65 -28.85
CA LYS A 135 11.70 -1.73 -30.14
C LYS A 135 13.20 -1.52 -30.05
N PRO A 136 13.75 -0.52 -29.35
CA PRO A 136 15.19 -0.22 -29.32
C PRO A 136 16.04 -1.34 -28.70
N PHE A 137 15.46 -2.22 -27.89
CA PHE A 137 16.20 -3.26 -27.17
C PHE A 137 16.58 -4.47 -28.05
N GLY A 138 16.12 -4.52 -29.30
CA GLY A 138 16.55 -5.50 -30.32
C GLY A 138 16.16 -6.93 -29.99
N LYS A 139 16.98 -7.90 -30.46
CA LYS A 139 16.71 -9.34 -30.35
C LYS A 139 17.64 -10.08 -29.41
N GLN A 140 18.65 -9.42 -28.84
CA GLN A 140 19.58 -10.07 -27.91
C GLN A 140 18.92 -10.26 -26.53
N SER A 141 19.01 -11.46 -25.99
CA SER A 141 18.32 -11.87 -24.74
C SER A 141 18.58 -10.92 -23.57
N ARG A 142 19.80 -10.40 -23.42
CA ARG A 142 20.16 -9.46 -22.33
C ARG A 142 19.45 -8.12 -22.47
N PHE A 143 19.41 -7.58 -23.69
CA PHE A 143 18.74 -6.31 -23.96
C PHE A 143 17.22 -6.45 -23.91
N VAL A 144 16.68 -7.58 -24.36
CA VAL A 144 15.25 -7.89 -24.24
C VAL A 144 14.83 -7.91 -22.76
N LEU A 145 15.59 -8.58 -21.90
CA LEU A 145 15.35 -8.60 -20.46
C LEU A 145 15.39 -7.18 -19.87
N LEU A 146 16.44 -6.43 -20.20
CA LEU A 146 16.59 -5.03 -19.75
C LEU A 146 15.41 -4.17 -20.23
N GLY A 147 15.00 -4.33 -21.50
CA GLY A 147 13.86 -3.61 -22.06
C GLY A 147 12.57 -3.90 -21.31
N PHE A 148 12.29 -5.17 -21.01
CA PHE A 148 11.11 -5.54 -20.23
C PHE A 148 11.14 -4.93 -18.82
N ILE A 149 12.28 -4.97 -18.12
CA ILE A 149 12.44 -4.38 -16.79
C ILE A 149 12.22 -2.87 -16.86
N MET A 150 12.92 -2.16 -17.74
CA MET A 150 12.83 -0.70 -17.85
C MET A 150 11.43 -0.23 -18.24
N VAL A 151 10.84 -0.84 -19.25
CA VAL A 151 9.49 -0.47 -19.70
C VAL A 151 8.46 -0.78 -18.63
N THR A 152 8.57 -1.93 -17.97
CA THR A 152 7.67 -2.28 -16.85
C THR A 152 7.78 -1.27 -15.71
N ALA A 153 8.99 -0.92 -15.28
CA ALA A 153 9.20 0.06 -14.22
C ALA A 153 8.60 1.43 -14.58
N VAL A 154 8.84 1.92 -15.83
CA VAL A 154 8.26 3.19 -16.30
C VAL A 154 6.72 3.14 -16.27
N PHE A 155 6.11 2.07 -16.78
CA PHE A 155 4.65 1.95 -16.76
C PHE A 155 4.08 1.82 -15.33
N SER A 156 4.80 1.16 -14.43
CA SER A 156 4.39 1.02 -13.02
C SER A 156 4.36 2.34 -12.26
N MET A 157 5.07 3.37 -12.74
CA MET A 157 4.98 4.73 -12.16
C MET A 157 3.64 5.42 -12.46
N PHE A 158 2.92 4.99 -13.50
CA PHE A 158 1.68 5.62 -13.95
C PHE A 158 0.45 4.72 -13.81
N LEU A 159 0.63 3.41 -13.89
CA LEU A 159 -0.42 2.40 -13.79
C LEU A 159 -0.28 1.62 -12.47
N SER A 160 -1.33 0.91 -12.07
CA SER A 160 -1.20 -0.01 -10.95
C SER A 160 -0.22 -1.14 -11.28
N ASN A 161 0.55 -1.59 -10.29
CA ASN A 161 1.53 -2.68 -10.44
C ASN A 161 0.90 -3.94 -11.06
N THR A 162 -0.32 -4.27 -10.64
CA THR A 162 -1.06 -5.44 -11.14
C THR A 162 -1.44 -5.27 -12.61
N ALA A 163 -1.96 -4.10 -13.01
CA ALA A 163 -2.32 -3.83 -14.40
C ALA A 163 -1.08 -3.83 -15.30
N THR A 164 0.01 -3.19 -14.86
CA THR A 164 1.30 -3.18 -15.57
C THR A 164 1.85 -4.58 -15.75
N ALA A 165 1.87 -5.39 -14.69
CA ALA A 165 2.35 -6.76 -14.75
C ALA A 165 1.52 -7.61 -15.73
N ALA A 166 0.19 -7.52 -15.67
CA ALA A 166 -0.71 -8.25 -16.56
C ALA A 166 -0.52 -7.85 -18.03
N MET A 167 -0.39 -6.55 -18.32
CA MET A 167 -0.13 -6.03 -19.65
C MET A 167 1.23 -6.52 -20.18
N MET A 168 2.29 -6.37 -19.40
CA MET A 168 3.64 -6.76 -19.82
C MET A 168 3.80 -8.28 -20.00
N LEU A 169 3.09 -9.10 -19.22
CA LEU A 169 3.05 -10.55 -19.39
C LEU A 169 2.41 -10.94 -20.74
N THR A 170 1.44 -10.19 -21.24
CA THR A 170 0.87 -10.42 -22.58
C THR A 170 1.91 -10.26 -23.68
N PHE A 171 2.80 -9.26 -23.57
CA PHE A 171 3.93 -9.09 -24.51
C PHE A 171 5.02 -10.12 -24.33
N LEU A 172 5.26 -10.56 -23.10
CA LEU A 172 6.28 -11.54 -22.79
C LEU A 172 5.87 -12.97 -23.20
N THR A 173 4.59 -13.29 -23.20
CA THR A 173 4.08 -14.65 -23.48
C THR A 173 4.60 -15.24 -24.80
N PRO A 174 4.60 -14.53 -25.94
CA PRO A 174 5.18 -15.05 -27.20
C PRO A 174 6.68 -15.34 -27.09
N VAL A 175 7.42 -14.49 -26.36
CA VAL A 175 8.85 -14.66 -26.13
C VAL A 175 9.10 -15.89 -25.24
N LEU A 176 8.33 -16.08 -24.18
CA LEU A 176 8.43 -17.25 -23.31
C LEU A 176 8.12 -18.56 -24.04
N ARG A 177 7.20 -18.53 -25.01
CA ARG A 177 6.86 -19.72 -25.83
C ARG A 177 7.98 -20.11 -26.80
N SER A 178 8.81 -19.16 -27.21
CA SER A 178 9.95 -19.42 -28.11
C SER A 178 11.20 -19.94 -27.36
N LEU A 179 11.22 -19.91 -26.04
CA LEU A 179 12.33 -20.37 -25.22
C LEU A 179 12.13 -21.83 -24.78
N PRO A 180 13.23 -22.60 -24.59
CA PRO A 180 13.18 -23.97 -24.06
C PRO A 180 12.42 -24.03 -22.73
N ALA A 181 11.65 -25.11 -22.51
CA ALA A 181 10.78 -25.24 -21.34
C ALA A 181 11.56 -25.18 -20.01
N ASP A 182 12.75 -25.74 -19.95
CA ASP A 182 13.58 -25.87 -18.75
C ASP A 182 14.68 -24.79 -18.64
N GLY A 183 14.58 -23.74 -19.46
CA GLY A 183 15.60 -22.69 -19.51
C GLY A 183 15.52 -21.73 -18.32
N LYS A 184 16.64 -21.58 -17.56
CA LYS A 184 16.77 -20.57 -16.50
C LYS A 184 16.42 -19.16 -16.96
N GLY A 185 16.65 -18.84 -18.23
CA GLY A 185 16.27 -17.57 -18.85
C GLY A 185 14.76 -17.32 -18.92
N LYS A 186 13.95 -18.37 -19.07
CA LYS A 186 12.48 -18.29 -19.06
C LYS A 186 11.96 -17.86 -17.70
N ILE A 187 12.49 -18.44 -16.63
CA ILE A 187 12.14 -18.10 -15.26
C ILE A 187 12.58 -16.68 -14.93
N ALA A 188 13.81 -16.30 -15.31
CA ALA A 188 14.33 -14.95 -15.08
C ALA A 188 13.48 -13.89 -15.78
N LEU A 189 13.08 -14.10 -17.05
CA LEU A 189 12.20 -13.21 -17.77
C LEU A 189 10.80 -13.12 -17.15
N ALA A 190 10.22 -14.25 -16.72
CA ALA A 190 8.90 -14.25 -16.11
C ALA A 190 8.88 -13.52 -14.76
N LEU A 191 9.93 -13.69 -13.94
CA LEU A 191 10.05 -13.03 -12.64
C LEU A 191 10.45 -11.55 -12.74
N SER A 192 11.09 -11.14 -13.82
CA SER A 192 11.53 -9.75 -14.01
C SER A 192 10.35 -8.77 -14.04
N ILE A 193 9.21 -9.17 -14.58
CA ILE A 193 8.02 -8.30 -14.68
C ILE A 193 7.43 -7.96 -13.32
N PRO A 194 7.03 -8.93 -12.46
CA PRO A 194 6.46 -8.59 -11.16
C PRO A 194 7.46 -7.87 -10.25
N ILE A 195 8.77 -8.15 -10.37
CA ILE A 195 9.79 -7.42 -9.63
C ILE A 195 9.85 -5.97 -10.11
N ALA A 196 9.95 -5.74 -11.42
CA ALA A 196 10.03 -4.40 -12.00
C ALA A 196 8.74 -3.58 -11.82
N ALA A 197 7.60 -4.24 -11.70
CA ALA A 197 6.32 -3.57 -11.43
C ALA A 197 6.16 -3.11 -9.97
N ASN A 198 7.02 -3.56 -9.05
CA ASN A 198 6.99 -3.18 -7.64
C ASN A 198 8.14 -2.25 -7.25
N VAL A 199 8.89 -1.72 -8.20
CA VAL A 199 9.93 -0.72 -8.00
C VAL A 199 9.36 0.67 -8.20
#